data_528471823ed6d2364ef18b089f29e0d6
#
_entry.id   528471823ed6d2364ef18b089f29e0d6
#
_cell.length_a   1.000
_cell.length_b   1.000
_cell.length_c   1.000
_cell.angle_alpha   90.00
_cell.angle_beta   90.00
_cell.angle_gamma   90.00
#
_symmetry.space_group_name_H-M   'P 1'
#
loop_
_entity.id
_entity.type
_entity.pdbx_description
1 polymer ?
#
loop_
_entity_poly.entity_id
_entity_poly.type
_entity_poly.pdbx_seq_one_letter_code
_entity_poly.pdbx_strand_id
1 'polypeptide(L)'
;MSADDIIHQSTRLRIMAALNTLERREALEFTQLKAMIETTDGNLGAHLDTLAKAGYVDVEKLFVGRRPRTRIRATTIGRRAFRGHVAFLRKIIGEAEATRGRK
;
A
#
# COMPACT_ATOMS: atom_id res chain seq x y z
N MET A 1 0.83 -17.39 10.10
CA MET A 1 0.62 -16.11 9.39
C MET A 1 -0.19 -15.17 10.24
N SER A 2 0.21 -13.94 10.32
CA SER A 2 -0.45 -12.91 11.11
C SER A 2 -0.72 -11.68 10.27
N ALA A 3 -1.66 -10.85 10.71
CA ALA A 3 -1.90 -9.56 10.08
C ALA A 3 -0.68 -8.67 10.24
N ASP A 4 -0.42 -7.84 9.26
CA ASP A 4 0.54 -6.75 9.37
C ASP A 4 -0.22 -5.52 9.86
N ASP A 5 0.06 -5.08 11.08
CA ASP A 5 -0.66 -3.97 11.72
C ASP A 5 -0.55 -2.67 10.94
N ILE A 6 0.58 -2.45 10.26
CA ILE A 6 0.78 -1.25 9.44
C ILE A 6 -0.12 -1.30 8.19
N ILE A 7 -0.16 -2.43 7.51
CA ILE A 7 -0.90 -2.61 6.26
C ILE A 7 -2.38 -2.92 6.51
N HIS A 8 -2.73 -3.40 7.68
CA HIS A 8 -4.10 -3.80 7.99
C HIS A 8 -5.10 -2.62 7.96
N GLN A 9 -4.65 -1.41 8.16
CA GLN A 9 -5.48 -0.23 8.04
C GLN A 9 -5.91 -0.06 6.56
N SER A 10 -7.20 0.15 6.34
CA SER A 10 -7.84 0.09 5.03
C SER A 10 -7.19 1.00 3.97
N THR A 11 -6.89 2.25 4.32
CA THR A 11 -6.25 3.19 3.37
C THR A 11 -4.84 2.75 3.03
N ARG A 12 -4.06 2.33 4.02
CA ARG A 12 -2.69 1.84 3.78
C ARG A 12 -2.68 0.55 2.98
N LEU A 13 -3.65 -0.32 3.20
CA LEU A 13 -3.81 -1.53 2.38
C LEU A 13 -4.06 -1.17 0.91
N ARG A 14 -4.91 -0.19 0.65
CA ARG A 14 -5.18 0.30 -0.71
C ARG A 14 -3.95 0.93 -1.36
N ILE A 15 -3.18 1.70 -0.60
CA ILE A 15 -1.93 2.28 -1.07
C ILE A 15 -0.98 1.18 -1.52
N MET A 16 -0.75 0.20 -0.66
CA MET A 16 0.17 -0.89 -0.96
C MET A 16 -0.34 -1.76 -2.12
N ALA A 17 -1.64 -1.98 -2.22
CA ALA A 17 -2.22 -2.69 -3.35
C ALA A 17 -1.96 -1.96 -4.67
N ALA A 18 -2.18 -0.65 -4.71
CA ALA A 18 -1.91 0.16 -5.90
C ALA A 18 -0.44 0.11 -6.30
N LEU A 19 0.47 0.28 -5.34
CA LEU A 19 1.91 0.24 -5.62
C LEU A 19 2.39 -1.15 -6.05
N ASN A 20 1.76 -2.20 -5.55
CA ASN A 20 2.13 -3.57 -5.90
C ASN A 20 1.60 -4.04 -7.27
N THR A 21 0.77 -3.25 -7.95
CA THR A 21 0.42 -3.52 -9.35
C THR A 21 1.54 -3.13 -10.31
N LEU A 22 2.50 -2.33 -9.84
CA LEU A 22 3.61 -1.83 -10.63
C LEU A 22 4.79 -2.79 -10.61
N GLU A 23 5.65 -2.68 -11.61
CA GLU A 23 6.93 -3.36 -11.59
C GLU A 23 7.84 -2.74 -10.53
N ARG A 24 8.89 -3.46 -10.18
CA ARG A 24 9.76 -3.17 -9.03
C ARG A 24 10.30 -1.75 -8.94
N ARG A 25 10.60 -1.14 -10.09
CA ARG A 25 11.23 0.19 -10.15
C ARG A 25 10.26 1.31 -10.46
N GLU A 26 9.02 0.95 -10.73
CA GLU A 26 8.02 1.94 -11.06
C GLU A 26 7.50 2.64 -9.81
N ALA A 27 7.09 3.88 -9.99
CA ALA A 27 6.53 4.70 -8.93
C ALA A 27 5.24 5.35 -9.40
N LEU A 28 4.37 5.66 -8.47
CA LEU A 28 3.20 6.50 -8.72
C LEU A 28 3.47 7.90 -8.19
N GLU A 29 2.95 8.89 -8.89
CA GLU A 29 2.94 10.25 -8.37
C GLU A 29 1.89 10.37 -7.27
N PHE A 30 2.13 11.28 -6.34
CA PHE A 30 1.22 11.55 -5.23
C PHE A 30 -0.20 11.86 -5.73
N THR A 31 -0.32 12.68 -6.78
CA THR A 31 -1.61 13.05 -7.35
C THR A 31 -2.35 11.86 -7.96
N GLN A 32 -1.62 10.95 -8.61
CA GLN A 32 -2.20 9.73 -9.17
C GLN A 32 -2.72 8.81 -8.06
N LEU A 33 -1.90 8.61 -7.04
CA LEU A 33 -2.25 7.74 -5.92
C LEU A 33 -3.45 8.31 -5.14
N LYS A 34 -3.47 9.62 -4.92
CA LYS A 34 -4.59 10.31 -4.29
C LYS A 34 -5.91 10.07 -5.04
N ALA A 35 -5.88 10.19 -6.36
CA ALA A 35 -7.07 9.96 -7.19
C ALA A 35 -7.52 8.50 -7.15
N MET A 36 -6.58 7.56 -7.20
CA MET A 36 -6.88 6.13 -7.18
C MET A 36 -7.54 5.70 -5.86
N ILE A 37 -7.16 6.31 -4.76
CA ILE A 37 -7.62 5.93 -3.42
C ILE A 37 -8.79 6.79 -2.96
N GLU A 38 -9.06 7.89 -3.65
CA GLU A 38 -10.15 8.82 -3.31
C GLU A 38 -10.02 9.35 -1.88
N THR A 39 -8.85 9.92 -1.57
CA THR A 39 -8.54 10.46 -0.26
C THR A 39 -8.12 11.93 -0.35
N THR A 40 -7.86 12.54 0.79
CA THR A 40 -7.37 13.91 0.85
C THR A 40 -5.85 13.95 0.89
N ASP A 41 -5.26 15.12 0.58
CA ASP A 41 -3.81 15.31 0.66
C ASP A 41 -3.28 15.01 2.06
N GLY A 42 -3.96 15.51 3.08
CA GLY A 42 -3.53 15.31 4.47
C GLY A 42 -3.59 13.84 4.90
N ASN A 43 -4.66 13.14 4.56
CA ASN A 43 -4.80 11.73 4.88
C ASN A 43 -3.76 10.89 4.15
N LEU A 44 -3.58 11.13 2.86
CA LEU A 44 -2.57 10.39 2.09
C LEU A 44 -1.17 10.64 2.64
N GLY A 45 -0.83 11.91 2.91
CA GLY A 45 0.47 12.26 3.48
C GLY A 45 0.74 11.55 4.81
N ALA A 46 -0.24 11.54 5.71
CA ALA A 46 -0.11 10.88 7.02
C ALA A 46 0.10 9.37 6.89
N HIS A 47 -0.65 8.72 6.01
CA HIS A 47 -0.50 7.28 5.77
C HIS A 47 0.82 6.94 5.09
N LEU A 48 1.28 7.77 4.15
CA LEU A 48 2.58 7.59 3.51
C LEU A 48 3.73 7.74 4.52
N ASP A 49 3.62 8.68 5.46
CA ASP A 49 4.61 8.83 6.52
C ASP A 49 4.70 7.56 7.38
N THR A 50 3.56 7.00 7.74
CA THR A 50 3.51 5.74 8.51
C THR A 50 4.17 4.61 7.74
N LEU A 51 3.85 4.47 6.45
CA LEU A 51 4.43 3.43 5.60
C LEU A 51 5.93 3.64 5.37
N ALA A 52 6.36 4.88 5.20
CA ALA A 52 7.78 5.20 5.02
C ALA A 52 8.59 4.91 6.28
N LYS A 53 8.06 5.24 7.45
CA LYS A 53 8.71 4.93 8.74
C LYS A 53 8.84 3.43 8.98
N ALA A 54 7.90 2.65 8.49
CA ALA A 54 7.97 1.19 8.53
C ALA A 54 8.94 0.60 7.49
N GLY A 55 9.45 1.42 6.58
CA GLY A 55 10.32 0.97 5.50
C GLY A 55 9.59 0.33 4.33
N TYR A 56 8.28 0.50 4.23
CA TYR A 56 7.45 -0.16 3.21
C TYR A 56 7.35 0.62 1.91
N VAL A 57 7.56 1.92 1.95
CA VAL A 57 7.57 2.78 0.76
C VAL A 57 8.74 3.75 0.82
N ASP A 58 9.22 4.14 -0.35
CA ASP A 58 10.11 5.28 -0.54
C ASP A 58 9.29 6.43 -1.10
N VAL A 59 9.44 7.59 -0.49
CA VAL A 59 8.81 8.83 -0.94
C VAL A 59 9.90 9.76 -1.44
N GLU A 60 9.90 10.02 -2.73
CA GLU A 60 10.90 10.87 -3.38
C GLU A 60 10.27 12.20 -3.78
N LYS A 61 10.84 13.28 -3.29
CA LYS A 61 10.46 14.65 -3.68
C LYS A 61 11.45 15.17 -4.69
N LEU A 62 10.95 15.59 -5.84
CA LEU A 62 11.79 16.10 -6.93
C LEU A 62 11.12 17.28 -7.62
N PHE A 63 11.86 17.93 -8.51
CA PHE A 63 11.33 19.01 -9.32
C PHE A 63 11.40 18.59 -10.78
N VAL A 64 10.30 18.85 -11.52
CA VAL A 64 10.27 18.77 -12.97
C VAL A 64 10.09 20.20 -13.47
N GLY A 65 11.19 20.78 -13.94
CA GLY A 65 11.27 22.22 -14.17
C GLY A 65 11.17 22.94 -12.82
N ARG A 66 10.16 23.80 -12.66
CA ARG A 66 9.89 24.53 -11.40
C ARG A 66 8.78 23.92 -10.57
N ARG A 67 8.23 22.78 -11.01
CA ARG A 67 7.10 22.14 -10.33
C ARG A 67 7.58 21.06 -9.40
N PRO A 68 7.21 21.10 -8.12
CA PRO A 68 7.50 20.00 -7.21
C PRO A 68 6.66 18.77 -7.59
N ARG A 69 7.28 17.62 -7.51
CA ARG A 69 6.65 16.32 -7.73
C ARG A 69 7.01 15.40 -6.58
N THR A 70 6.07 14.56 -6.20
CA THR A 70 6.31 13.53 -5.20
C THR A 70 5.99 12.18 -5.82
N ARG A 71 6.93 11.27 -5.77
CA ARG A 71 6.79 9.90 -6.28
C ARG A 71 6.88 8.91 -5.14
N ILE A 72 6.05 7.91 -5.19
CA ILE A 72 5.98 6.86 -4.18
C ILE A 72 6.26 5.52 -4.84
N ARG A 73 7.13 4.73 -4.23
CA ARG A 73 7.50 3.39 -4.68
C ARG A 73 7.41 2.43 -3.52
N ALA A 74 6.90 1.23 -3.75
CA ALA A 74 6.98 0.17 -2.77
C ALA A 74 8.42 -0.35 -2.70
N THR A 75 8.93 -0.53 -1.49
CA THR A 75 10.24 -1.15 -1.27
C THR A 75 10.13 -2.67 -1.38
N THR A 76 11.28 -3.36 -1.45
CA THR A 76 11.31 -4.83 -1.39
C THR A 76 10.65 -5.35 -0.10
N ILE A 77 10.93 -4.69 1.02
CA ILE A 77 10.32 -5.03 2.31
C ILE A 77 8.82 -4.81 2.27
N GLY A 78 8.38 -3.68 1.70
CA GLY A 78 6.97 -3.35 1.57
C GLY A 78 6.22 -4.34 0.68
N ARG A 79 6.82 -4.76 -0.41
CA ARG A 79 6.23 -5.76 -1.31
C ARG A 79 6.08 -7.12 -0.61
N ARG A 80 7.08 -7.51 0.15
CA ARG A 80 7.05 -8.75 0.93
C ARG A 80 5.97 -8.68 2.01
N ALA A 81 5.91 -7.59 2.75
CA ALA A 81 4.91 -7.38 3.79
C ALA A 81 3.49 -7.41 3.21
N PHE A 82 3.29 -6.79 2.07
CA PHE A 82 1.99 -6.80 1.39
C PHE A 82 1.58 -8.23 0.99
N ARG A 83 2.48 -8.99 0.37
CA ARG A 83 2.19 -10.38 -0.01
C ARG A 83 1.83 -11.23 1.20
N GLY A 84 2.55 -11.05 2.31
CA GLY A 84 2.27 -11.77 3.55
C GLY A 84 0.89 -11.42 4.12
N HIS A 85 0.53 -10.15 4.08
CA HIS A 85 -0.77 -9.69 4.55
C HIS A 85 -1.91 -10.21 3.66
N VAL A 86 -1.72 -10.20 2.34
CA VAL A 86 -2.69 -10.77 1.39
C VAL A 86 -2.89 -12.26 1.64
N ALA A 87 -1.80 -13.00 1.88
CA ALA A 87 -1.89 -14.44 2.21
C ALA A 87 -2.69 -14.67 3.50
N PHE A 88 -2.49 -13.82 4.50
CA PHE A 88 -3.27 -13.85 5.75
C PHE A 88 -4.77 -13.63 5.47
N LEU A 89 -5.11 -12.61 4.69
CA LEU A 89 -6.50 -12.32 4.34
C LEU A 89 -7.15 -13.46 3.54
N ARG A 90 -6.43 -14.04 2.59
CA ARG A 90 -6.92 -15.17 1.80
C ARG A 90 -7.19 -16.39 2.68
N LYS A 91 -6.37 -16.61 3.68
CA LYS A 91 -6.57 -17.71 4.64
C LYS A 91 -7.86 -17.50 5.42
N ILE A 92 -8.10 -16.31 5.93
CA ILE A 92 -9.34 -15.98 6.64
C ILE A 92 -10.55 -16.18 5.74
N ILE A 93 -10.51 -15.68 4.52
CA ILE A 93 -11.59 -15.83 3.54
C ILE A 93 -11.83 -17.31 3.23
N GLY A 94 -10.77 -18.07 3.01
CA GLY A 94 -10.86 -19.51 2.75
C GLY A 94 -11.47 -20.28 3.92
N GLU A 95 -11.12 -19.94 5.16
CA GLU A 95 -11.71 -20.53 6.36
C GLU A 95 -13.22 -20.22 6.46
N ALA A 96 -13.61 -18.98 6.19
CA ALA A 96 -15.01 -18.57 6.21
C ALA A 96 -15.82 -19.29 5.14
N GLU A 97 -15.28 -19.42 3.94
CA GLU A 97 -15.93 -20.15 2.83
C GLU A 97 -16.06 -21.65 3.13
N ALA A 98 -15.01 -22.26 3.71
CA ALA A 98 -15.04 -23.66 4.09
C ALA A 98 -16.11 -23.93 5.16
N THR A 99 -16.22 -23.05 6.15
CA THR A 99 -17.26 -23.14 7.18
C THR A 99 -18.65 -23.02 6.57
N ARG A 100 -18.82 -22.08 5.66
CA ARG A 100 -20.09 -21.84 4.96
C ARG A 100 -20.49 -23.05 4.12
N GLY A 101 -19.55 -23.77 3.53
CA GLY A 101 -19.79 -24.95 2.72
C GLY A 101 -20.14 -26.22 3.51
N ARG A 102 -20.08 -26.20 4.85
CA ARG A 102 -20.31 -27.34 5.72
C ARG A 102 -21.72 -27.44 6.28
N LYS A 103 -22.66 -26.99 5.58
CA LYS A 103 -24.04 -27.13 6.06
C LYS A 103 -24.49 -28.57 6.15
#